data_71d02b5d8c047fe3f77c48d777bf1505
#
_entry.id   71d02b5d8c047fe3f77c48d777bf1505
#
_cell.length_a   1.000
_cell.length_b   1.000
_cell.length_c   1.000
_cell.angle_alpha   90.00
_cell.angle_beta   90.00
_cell.angle_gamma   90.00
#
_symmetry.space_group_name_H-M   'P 1'
#
loop_
_entity.id
_entity.type
_entity.pdbx_description
1 polymer ?
#
loop_
_entity_poly.entity_id
_entity_poly.type
_entity_poly.pdbx_seq_one_letter_code
_entity_poly.pdbx_strand_id
1 'polypeptide(L)'
;VIHFDPYSIEFATDPYPVYKQLRDEAPVYHHEGLNFWAISRYADVVAAHQNNDLFLSSGGVTIEPMPDVGLLIMKDLPEHRWHKNLVTKVFTRERMNAMEPFVRQLCGKLLDRFADGQEFDFVNDFAVQLPLNVISELIGIPEEVRADIHHFANMLLVRGEVNMMDVFAAKVAADKVYLELIQERRARPRDDVITLLMNTELEDDEGVVRKLTDDELANRFMELATAGHETVAKAIPNGAMALNRFPAERAKLLADPSKIPNAVEEILRFDPPSQLQGRTTAREVEMYGVTIPAGVRVMLLTGAATRDERRFDRPDVFDVDRDNDVVSIYFGYGIHRCLGIHLARLEIRVAFQELIGRFPSFEVYPDRATRKVLSNVRGAASLPATLGARTPVLAA
;
A
#
# COMPACT_ATOMS: atom_id res chain seq x y z
N VAL A 1 -14.85 9.03 26.79
CA VAL A 1 -13.42 9.22 26.47
C VAL A 1 -13.07 8.25 25.35
N ILE A 2 -12.57 8.75 24.23
CA ILE A 2 -12.14 7.92 23.10
C ILE A 2 -10.82 7.25 23.48
N HIS A 3 -10.78 5.93 23.38
CA HIS A 3 -9.55 5.17 23.54
C HIS A 3 -8.99 4.81 22.16
N PHE A 4 -7.99 5.58 21.72
CA PHE A 4 -7.30 5.34 20.45
C PHE A 4 -5.84 5.02 20.72
N ASP A 5 -5.50 3.72 20.69
CA ASP A 5 -4.12 3.25 20.75
C ASP A 5 -3.74 2.63 19.40
N PRO A 6 -3.03 3.37 18.52
CA PRO A 6 -2.66 2.89 17.18
C PRO A 6 -1.67 1.71 17.21
N TYR A 7 -1.06 1.43 18.37
CA TYR A 7 -0.08 0.36 18.54
C TYR A 7 -0.62 -0.82 19.36
N SER A 8 -1.92 -0.86 19.65
CA SER A 8 -2.54 -2.04 20.25
C SER A 8 -2.86 -3.11 19.20
N ILE A 9 -2.84 -4.37 19.63
CA ILE A 9 -3.26 -5.50 18.77
C ILE A 9 -4.76 -5.47 18.51
N GLU A 10 -5.55 -4.94 19.43
CA GLU A 10 -6.99 -4.74 19.32
C GLU A 10 -7.29 -3.78 18.17
N PHE A 11 -6.59 -2.65 18.10
CA PHE A 11 -6.73 -1.68 17.02
C PHE A 11 -6.24 -2.26 15.69
N ALA A 12 -5.11 -2.98 15.65
CA ALA A 12 -4.63 -3.67 14.47
C ALA A 12 -5.62 -4.73 13.98
N THR A 13 -6.42 -5.32 14.89
CA THR A 13 -7.45 -6.32 14.56
C THR A 13 -8.70 -5.69 13.99
N ASP A 14 -9.28 -4.69 14.65
CA ASP A 14 -10.47 -3.97 14.16
C ASP A 14 -10.43 -2.48 14.57
N PRO A 15 -9.93 -1.58 13.69
CA PRO A 15 -9.86 -0.15 13.99
C PRO A 15 -11.20 0.58 13.78
N TYR A 16 -12.17 -0.04 13.11
CA TYR A 16 -13.36 0.66 12.60
C TYR A 16 -14.30 1.19 13.68
N PRO A 17 -14.52 0.53 14.84
CA PRO A 17 -15.29 1.11 15.93
C PRO A 17 -14.67 2.41 16.47
N VAL A 18 -13.34 2.43 16.64
CA VAL A 18 -12.60 3.64 17.05
C VAL A 18 -12.67 4.72 15.97
N TYR A 19 -12.51 4.37 14.72
CA TYR A 19 -12.63 5.31 13.61
C TYR A 19 -14.03 5.93 13.52
N LYS A 20 -15.08 5.14 13.74
CA LYS A 20 -16.44 5.67 13.80
C LYS A 20 -16.60 6.68 14.93
N GLN A 21 -16.12 6.34 16.12
CA GLN A 21 -16.18 7.23 17.27
C GLN A 21 -15.41 8.54 17.01
N LEU A 22 -14.22 8.47 16.39
CA LEU A 22 -13.46 9.66 16.00
C LEU A 22 -14.24 10.54 15.01
N ARG A 23 -14.85 9.97 13.97
CA ARG A 23 -15.65 10.75 13.00
C ARG A 23 -16.85 11.44 13.66
N ASP A 24 -17.49 10.80 14.61
CA ASP A 24 -18.71 11.31 15.22
C ASP A 24 -18.44 12.35 16.32
N GLU A 25 -17.52 12.03 17.24
CA GLU A 25 -17.32 12.77 18.48
C GLU A 25 -16.10 13.72 18.43
N ALA A 26 -15.02 13.34 17.71
CA ALA A 26 -13.78 14.10 17.66
C ALA A 26 -13.14 14.02 16.25
N PRO A 27 -13.74 14.68 15.22
CA PRO A 27 -13.22 14.60 13.85
C PRO A 27 -11.79 15.13 13.71
N VAL A 28 -11.37 15.99 14.62
CA VAL A 28 -10.01 16.37 14.90
C VAL A 28 -9.69 15.92 16.32
N TYR A 29 -8.77 14.99 16.45
CA TYR A 29 -8.44 14.35 17.74
C TYR A 29 -6.98 14.59 18.09
N HIS A 30 -6.68 14.95 19.34
CA HIS A 30 -5.32 15.04 19.86
C HIS A 30 -5.00 13.83 20.74
N HIS A 31 -3.99 13.07 20.34
CA HIS A 31 -3.46 11.98 21.13
C HIS A 31 -2.32 12.48 22.02
N GLU A 32 -2.63 12.82 23.27
CA GLU A 32 -1.63 13.43 24.19
C GLU A 32 -0.42 12.52 24.44
N GLY A 33 -0.63 11.21 24.63
CA GLY A 33 0.44 10.26 24.98
C GLY A 33 1.49 10.08 23.88
N LEU A 34 1.09 10.10 22.61
CA LEU A 34 1.98 9.98 21.45
C LEU A 34 2.21 11.31 20.73
N ASN A 35 1.62 12.39 21.26
CA ASN A 35 1.76 13.77 20.78
C ASN A 35 1.55 13.91 19.26
N PHE A 36 0.41 13.42 18.76
CA PHE A 36 -0.02 13.61 17.38
C PHE A 36 -1.49 14.03 17.30
N TRP A 37 -1.87 14.64 16.19
CA TRP A 37 -3.24 14.97 15.84
C TRP A 37 -3.76 13.99 14.80
N ALA A 38 -5.08 13.76 14.75
CA ALA A 38 -5.70 12.89 13.74
C ALA A 38 -6.92 13.57 13.12
N ILE A 39 -7.06 13.44 11.79
CA ILE A 39 -8.21 13.92 11.01
C ILE A 39 -8.90 12.68 10.43
N SER A 40 -10.22 12.54 10.68
CA SER A 40 -10.93 11.28 10.45
C SER A 40 -12.03 11.33 9.39
N ARG A 41 -12.63 12.50 9.10
CA ARG A 41 -13.73 12.63 8.13
C ARG A 41 -13.21 12.69 6.69
N TYR A 42 -13.96 12.11 5.75
CA TYR A 42 -13.59 12.02 4.34
C TYR A 42 -13.24 13.38 3.71
N ALA A 43 -14.12 14.37 3.86
CA ALA A 43 -13.91 15.69 3.25
C ALA A 43 -12.65 16.37 3.77
N ASP A 44 -12.36 16.24 5.06
CA ASP A 44 -11.19 16.86 5.71
C ASP A 44 -9.90 16.15 5.29
N VAL A 45 -9.92 14.80 5.21
CA VAL A 45 -8.77 14.01 4.74
C VAL A 45 -8.45 14.36 3.29
N VAL A 46 -9.46 14.47 2.41
CA VAL A 46 -9.27 14.92 1.02
C VAL A 46 -8.69 16.33 0.95
N ALA A 47 -9.26 17.27 1.72
CA ALA A 47 -8.78 18.66 1.75
C ALA A 47 -7.34 18.75 2.25
N ALA A 48 -6.98 17.99 3.29
CA ALA A 48 -5.62 17.95 3.81
C ALA A 48 -4.62 17.37 2.80
N HIS A 49 -5.00 16.34 2.04
CA HIS A 49 -4.18 15.80 0.95
C HIS A 49 -3.93 16.80 -0.20
N GLN A 50 -4.82 17.77 -0.40
CA GLN A 50 -4.69 18.79 -1.44
C GLN A 50 -3.89 20.01 -0.98
N ASN A 51 -3.87 20.29 0.33
CA ASN A 51 -3.24 21.45 0.89
C ASN A 51 -1.78 21.20 1.29
N ASN A 52 -0.93 21.08 0.27
CA ASN A 52 0.48 20.73 0.44
C ASN A 52 1.31 21.87 1.09
N ASP A 53 0.81 23.11 1.10
CA ASP A 53 1.46 24.23 1.76
C ASP A 53 1.20 24.26 3.27
N LEU A 54 0.18 23.55 3.72
CA LEU A 54 -0.21 23.45 5.13
C LEU A 54 0.20 22.11 5.74
N PHE A 55 -0.04 21.01 5.02
CA PHE A 55 0.22 19.64 5.47
C PHE A 55 1.42 19.05 4.72
N LEU A 56 2.62 19.33 5.26
CA LEU A 56 3.88 18.92 4.66
C LEU A 56 4.11 17.42 4.80
N SER A 57 4.80 16.83 3.83
CA SER A 57 5.18 15.41 3.83
C SER A 57 6.54 15.17 4.49
N SER A 58 7.34 16.21 4.67
CA SER A 58 8.56 16.15 5.48
C SER A 58 8.27 15.60 6.88
N GLY A 59 9.07 14.64 7.34
CA GLY A 59 8.81 13.86 8.54
C GLY A 59 8.14 12.50 8.28
N GLY A 60 7.82 12.18 7.01
CA GLY A 60 7.36 10.86 6.59
C GLY A 60 5.87 10.60 6.82
N VAL A 61 5.46 9.34 6.67
CA VAL A 61 4.06 8.91 6.70
C VAL A 61 3.64 8.27 8.02
N THR A 62 4.57 8.03 8.92
CA THR A 62 4.35 7.38 10.22
C THR A 62 3.98 8.37 11.31
N ILE A 63 3.52 7.88 12.46
CA ILE A 63 3.21 8.72 13.64
C ILE A 63 4.49 9.40 14.12
N GLU A 64 5.55 8.63 14.34
CA GLU A 64 6.86 9.17 14.66
C GLU A 64 7.45 9.88 13.45
N PRO A 65 7.97 11.10 13.64
CA PRO A 65 8.66 11.79 12.56
C PRO A 65 9.95 11.02 12.21
N MET A 66 10.17 10.85 10.91
CA MET A 66 11.39 10.23 10.39
C MET A 66 12.35 11.32 9.90
N PRO A 67 13.68 11.15 10.09
CA PRO A 67 14.64 12.01 9.42
C PRO A 67 14.50 11.88 7.90
N ASP A 68 14.82 12.94 7.17
CA ASP A 68 14.84 12.86 5.70
C ASP A 68 15.93 11.88 5.24
N VAL A 69 15.49 10.77 4.68
CA VAL A 69 16.35 9.73 4.09
C VAL A 69 16.27 9.73 2.56
N GLY A 70 15.79 10.82 1.97
CA GLY A 70 15.75 11.02 0.53
C GLY A 70 14.61 10.32 -0.21
N LEU A 71 13.57 9.83 0.48
CA LEU A 71 12.41 9.18 -0.15
C LEU A 71 11.48 10.21 -0.80
N LEU A 72 10.90 9.87 -1.95
CA LEU A 72 9.95 10.73 -2.65
C LEU A 72 8.71 11.05 -1.80
N ILE A 73 8.24 10.07 -1.02
CA ILE A 73 7.06 10.22 -0.18
C ILE A 73 7.25 11.24 0.94
N MET A 74 8.51 11.62 1.25
CA MET A 74 8.88 12.60 2.26
C MET A 74 9.17 13.98 1.69
N LYS A 75 9.17 14.14 0.37
CA LYS A 75 9.51 15.41 -0.27
C LYS A 75 8.28 16.29 -0.42
N ASP A 76 8.48 17.60 -0.24
CA ASP A 76 7.51 18.65 -0.51
C ASP A 76 7.86 19.39 -1.81
N LEU A 77 6.98 20.29 -2.27
CA LEU A 77 7.26 21.14 -3.43
C LEU A 77 8.38 22.15 -3.11
N PRO A 78 9.22 22.50 -4.07
CA PRO A 78 9.20 22.10 -5.49
C PRO A 78 9.88 20.75 -5.77
N GLU A 79 10.76 20.28 -4.91
CA GLU A 79 11.62 19.10 -5.11
C GLU A 79 10.81 17.82 -5.41
N HIS A 80 9.66 17.64 -4.74
CA HIS A 80 8.75 16.52 -5.00
C HIS A 80 8.37 16.41 -6.48
N ARG A 81 8.05 17.54 -7.14
CA ARG A 81 7.61 17.57 -8.54
C ARG A 81 8.67 16.98 -9.47
N TRP A 82 9.91 17.39 -9.30
CA TRP A 82 11.01 16.91 -10.13
C TRP A 82 11.19 15.38 -9.99
N HIS A 83 11.32 14.89 -8.76
CA HIS A 83 11.47 13.46 -8.48
C HIS A 83 10.28 12.64 -8.97
N LYS A 84 9.05 13.13 -8.76
CA LYS A 84 7.83 12.44 -9.22
C LYS A 84 7.76 12.34 -10.73
N ASN A 85 8.09 13.42 -11.44
CA ASN A 85 8.09 13.43 -12.91
C ASN A 85 9.06 12.40 -13.50
N LEU A 86 10.22 12.18 -12.87
CA LEU A 86 11.16 11.12 -13.26
C LEU A 86 10.51 9.72 -13.15
N VAL A 87 9.95 9.42 -11.99
CA VAL A 87 9.40 8.08 -11.71
C VAL A 87 8.11 7.83 -12.48
N THR A 88 7.27 8.84 -12.71
CA THR A 88 6.02 8.70 -13.47
C THR A 88 6.24 8.20 -14.89
N LYS A 89 7.40 8.48 -15.51
CA LYS A 89 7.75 7.95 -16.84
C LYS A 89 7.82 6.42 -16.87
N VAL A 90 8.07 5.79 -15.72
CA VAL A 90 8.14 4.33 -15.56
C VAL A 90 6.76 3.73 -15.34
N PHE A 91 5.91 4.37 -14.54
CA PHE A 91 4.62 3.84 -14.09
C PHE A 91 3.45 4.28 -14.98
N THR A 92 3.64 4.26 -16.29
CA THR A 92 2.55 4.55 -17.23
C THR A 92 1.52 3.42 -17.24
N ARG A 93 0.25 3.76 -17.48
CA ARG A 93 -0.84 2.78 -17.57
C ARG A 93 -0.55 1.68 -18.59
N GLU A 94 0.01 2.05 -19.74
CA GLU A 94 0.36 1.13 -20.81
C GLU A 94 1.42 0.11 -20.38
N ARG A 95 2.51 0.58 -19.75
CA ARG A 95 3.57 -0.29 -19.23
C ARG A 95 3.07 -1.22 -18.13
N MET A 96 2.22 -0.73 -17.24
CA MET A 96 1.63 -1.57 -16.19
C MET A 96 0.69 -2.62 -16.78
N ASN A 97 -0.15 -2.28 -17.76
CA ASN A 97 -0.99 -3.24 -18.44
C ASN A 97 -0.19 -4.32 -19.21
N ALA A 98 0.97 -3.97 -19.76
CA ALA A 98 1.85 -4.93 -20.40
C ALA A 98 2.40 -6.01 -19.44
N MET A 99 2.36 -5.78 -18.12
CA MET A 99 2.74 -6.78 -17.12
C MET A 99 1.67 -7.86 -16.89
N GLU A 100 0.45 -7.71 -17.39
CA GLU A 100 -0.65 -8.65 -17.09
C GLU A 100 -0.32 -10.12 -17.42
N PRO A 101 0.28 -10.47 -18.56
CA PRO A 101 0.63 -11.87 -18.86
C PRO A 101 1.59 -12.46 -17.83
N PHE A 102 2.59 -11.67 -17.39
CA PHE A 102 3.54 -12.08 -16.35
C PHE A 102 2.84 -12.27 -15.01
N VAL A 103 2.04 -11.28 -14.56
CA VAL A 103 1.29 -11.35 -13.30
C VAL A 103 0.38 -12.57 -13.27
N ARG A 104 -0.34 -12.85 -14.37
CA ARG A 104 -1.24 -14.00 -14.49
C ARG A 104 -0.48 -15.33 -14.44
N GLN A 105 0.62 -15.45 -15.18
CA GLN A 105 1.46 -16.65 -15.16
C GLN A 105 2.03 -16.90 -13.76
N LEU A 106 2.53 -15.85 -13.11
CA LEU A 106 3.09 -15.97 -11.75
C LEU A 106 2.01 -16.37 -10.74
N CYS A 107 0.84 -15.71 -10.79
CA CYS A 107 -0.29 -16.04 -9.94
C CYS A 107 -0.69 -17.52 -10.09
N GLY A 108 -0.79 -18.01 -11.34
CA GLY A 108 -1.04 -19.40 -11.63
C GLY A 108 0.01 -20.33 -11.03
N LYS A 109 1.29 -20.05 -11.23
CA LYS A 109 2.41 -20.84 -10.66
C LYS A 109 2.38 -20.91 -9.14
N LEU A 110 2.05 -19.80 -8.48
CA LEU A 110 1.98 -19.74 -7.02
C LEU A 110 0.83 -20.61 -6.48
N LEU A 111 -0.35 -20.54 -7.10
CA LEU A 111 -1.52 -21.33 -6.70
C LEU A 111 -1.36 -22.82 -7.04
N ASP A 112 -0.67 -23.16 -8.13
CA ASP A 112 -0.43 -24.56 -8.55
C ASP A 112 0.50 -25.35 -7.60
N ARG A 113 1.12 -24.68 -6.63
CA ARG A 113 1.96 -25.32 -5.60
C ARG A 113 1.16 -26.11 -4.56
N PHE A 114 -0.13 -25.84 -4.42
CA PHE A 114 -0.97 -26.40 -3.37
C PHE A 114 -1.91 -27.45 -3.96
N ALA A 115 -1.97 -28.61 -3.27
CA ALA A 115 -2.93 -29.68 -3.60
C ALA A 115 -4.33 -29.31 -3.10
N ASP A 116 -5.35 -29.92 -3.70
CA ASP A 116 -6.73 -29.75 -3.30
C ASP A 116 -6.93 -30.10 -1.81
N GLY A 117 -7.51 -29.17 -1.05
CA GLY A 117 -7.71 -29.30 0.39
C GLY A 117 -6.46 -29.19 1.25
N GLN A 118 -5.26 -28.99 0.67
CA GLN A 118 -4.06 -28.69 1.43
C GLN A 118 -4.17 -27.33 2.09
N GLU A 119 -3.90 -27.26 3.41
CA GLU A 119 -3.78 -26.01 4.13
C GLU A 119 -2.42 -25.36 3.85
N PHE A 120 -2.42 -24.03 3.64
CA PHE A 120 -1.24 -23.21 3.44
C PHE A 120 -1.43 -21.82 4.03
N ASP A 121 -0.37 -21.04 4.14
CA ASP A 121 -0.46 -19.64 4.57
C ASP A 121 -0.71 -18.70 3.37
N PHE A 122 -1.96 -18.26 3.24
CA PHE A 122 -2.38 -17.38 2.14
C PHE A 122 -1.59 -16.07 2.05
N VAL A 123 -1.09 -15.56 3.19
CA VAL A 123 -0.26 -14.35 3.24
C VAL A 123 1.13 -14.64 2.74
N ASN A 124 1.86 -15.55 3.40
CA ASN A 124 3.29 -15.74 3.17
C ASN A 124 3.58 -16.58 1.91
N ASP A 125 2.73 -17.54 1.60
CA ASP A 125 2.95 -18.44 0.47
C ASP A 125 2.38 -17.90 -0.86
N PHE A 126 1.41 -16.96 -0.81
CA PHE A 126 0.77 -16.41 -2.00
C PHE A 126 0.79 -14.88 -2.04
N ALA A 127 0.12 -14.19 -1.09
CA ALA A 127 -0.16 -12.76 -1.21
C ALA A 127 1.09 -11.87 -1.12
N VAL A 128 2.13 -12.30 -0.41
CA VAL A 128 3.45 -11.64 -0.38
C VAL A 128 4.24 -11.95 -1.66
N GLN A 129 4.21 -13.22 -2.10
CA GLN A 129 5.03 -13.67 -3.22
C GLN A 129 4.64 -13.01 -4.54
N LEU A 130 3.34 -12.78 -4.76
CA LEU A 130 2.86 -12.20 -6.01
C LEU A 130 3.43 -10.78 -6.22
N PRO A 131 3.12 -9.76 -5.42
CA PRO A 131 3.60 -8.40 -5.64
C PRO A 131 5.12 -8.25 -5.47
N LEU A 132 5.76 -9.00 -4.58
CA LEU A 132 7.20 -8.98 -4.43
C LEU A 132 7.91 -9.36 -5.74
N ASN A 133 7.47 -10.43 -6.39
CA ASN A 133 8.06 -10.87 -7.64
C ASN A 133 7.67 -9.95 -8.81
N VAL A 134 6.45 -9.39 -8.81
CA VAL A 134 6.00 -8.46 -9.85
C VAL A 134 6.81 -7.16 -9.82
N ILE A 135 6.95 -6.52 -8.66
CA ILE A 135 7.72 -5.29 -8.55
C ILE A 135 9.22 -5.52 -8.81
N SER A 136 9.75 -6.66 -8.36
CA SER A 136 11.14 -7.03 -8.60
C SER A 136 11.42 -7.23 -10.09
N GLU A 137 10.52 -7.90 -10.81
CA GLU A 137 10.62 -8.06 -12.27
C GLU A 137 10.57 -6.71 -12.98
N LEU A 138 9.61 -5.85 -12.60
CA LEU A 138 9.46 -4.51 -13.18
C LEU A 138 10.73 -3.65 -12.99
N ILE A 139 11.31 -3.67 -11.79
CA ILE A 139 12.53 -2.88 -11.49
C ILE A 139 13.75 -3.51 -12.15
N GLY A 140 13.82 -4.82 -12.26
CA GLY A 140 14.98 -5.60 -12.74
C GLY A 140 15.82 -6.18 -11.61
N ILE A 141 15.18 -6.49 -10.46
CA ILE A 141 15.82 -7.07 -9.26
C ILE A 141 15.97 -8.58 -9.46
N PRO A 142 17.20 -9.14 -9.36
CA PRO A 142 17.45 -10.57 -9.46
C PRO A 142 16.73 -11.38 -8.37
N GLU A 143 16.39 -12.63 -8.68
CA GLU A 143 15.64 -13.51 -7.78
C GLU A 143 16.39 -13.74 -6.45
N GLU A 144 17.71 -13.84 -6.50
CA GLU A 144 18.59 -14.18 -5.38
C GLU A 144 18.53 -13.17 -4.24
N VAL A 145 18.19 -11.89 -4.53
CA VAL A 145 18.14 -10.82 -3.52
C VAL A 145 16.70 -10.39 -3.15
N ARG A 146 15.67 -10.99 -3.75
CA ARG A 146 14.27 -10.60 -3.49
C ARG A 146 13.84 -10.86 -2.03
N ALA A 147 14.31 -11.95 -1.45
CA ALA A 147 14.02 -12.29 -0.05
C ALA A 147 14.62 -11.26 0.92
N ASP A 148 15.82 -10.79 0.65
CA ASP A 148 16.49 -9.76 1.46
C ASP A 148 15.74 -8.43 1.38
N ILE A 149 15.29 -8.04 0.18
CA ILE A 149 14.49 -6.82 -0.03
C ILE A 149 13.17 -6.89 0.74
N HIS A 150 12.48 -8.04 0.72
CA HIS A 150 11.28 -8.24 1.54
C HIS A 150 11.58 -8.14 3.04
N HIS A 151 12.68 -8.75 3.49
CA HIS A 151 13.12 -8.64 4.88
C HIS A 151 13.37 -7.18 5.29
N PHE A 152 14.09 -6.40 4.47
CA PHE A 152 14.35 -4.98 4.74
C PHE A 152 13.07 -4.15 4.80
N ALA A 153 12.12 -4.40 3.89
CA ALA A 153 10.83 -3.73 3.90
C ALA A 153 10.04 -3.99 5.19
N ASN A 154 10.01 -5.24 5.66
CA ASN A 154 9.36 -5.61 6.91
C ASN A 154 9.99 -4.90 8.12
N MET A 155 11.32 -4.81 8.18
CA MET A 155 12.04 -4.12 9.24
C MET A 155 11.64 -2.64 9.35
N LEU A 156 11.36 -1.98 8.22
CA LEU A 156 10.93 -0.58 8.19
C LEU A 156 9.51 -0.36 8.69
N LEU A 157 8.64 -1.35 8.59
CA LEU A 157 7.20 -1.24 8.86
C LEU A 157 6.77 -1.74 10.23
N VAL A 158 7.40 -2.79 10.75
CA VAL A 158 7.05 -3.39 12.06
C VAL A 158 7.36 -2.42 13.19
N ARG A 159 6.50 -2.38 14.21
CA ARG A 159 6.64 -1.58 15.43
C ARG A 159 6.63 -2.48 16.67
N GLY A 160 7.36 -2.01 17.70
CA GLY A 160 7.40 -2.64 19.03
C GLY A 160 8.45 -3.75 19.20
N GLU A 161 8.83 -4.46 18.15
CA GLU A 161 9.77 -5.59 18.22
C GLU A 161 11.16 -5.29 17.63
N VAL A 162 11.32 -4.15 16.95
CA VAL A 162 12.53 -3.81 16.18
C VAL A 162 13.19 -2.57 16.75
N ASN A 163 14.47 -2.65 17.05
CA ASN A 163 15.23 -1.49 17.50
C ASN A 163 15.75 -0.65 16.32
N MET A 164 16.02 0.64 16.56
CA MET A 164 16.47 1.57 15.51
C MET A 164 17.82 1.17 14.88
N MET A 165 18.68 0.47 15.61
CA MET A 165 19.97 0.00 15.08
C MET A 165 19.75 -1.08 14.02
N ASP A 166 18.79 -1.99 14.24
CA ASP A 166 18.46 -3.04 13.27
C ASP A 166 17.82 -2.43 12.01
N VAL A 167 16.92 -1.42 12.16
CA VAL A 167 16.36 -0.66 11.03
C VAL A 167 17.47 0.03 10.22
N PHE A 168 18.41 0.67 10.89
CA PHE A 168 19.54 1.31 10.23
C PHE A 168 20.45 0.30 9.51
N ALA A 169 20.76 -0.84 10.16
CA ALA A 169 21.54 -1.90 9.55
C ALA A 169 20.84 -2.50 8.31
N ALA A 170 19.52 -2.70 8.38
CA ALA A 170 18.70 -3.15 7.25
C ALA A 170 18.74 -2.14 6.08
N LYS A 171 18.65 -0.83 6.39
CA LYS A 171 18.78 0.22 5.36
C LYS A 171 20.14 0.18 4.67
N VAL A 172 21.23 0.10 5.42
CA VAL A 172 22.60 0.04 4.88
C VAL A 172 22.78 -1.21 4.01
N ALA A 173 22.24 -2.35 4.42
CA ALA A 173 22.30 -3.58 3.64
C ALA A 173 21.50 -3.46 2.32
N ALA A 174 20.30 -2.85 2.36
CA ALA A 174 19.51 -2.60 1.19
C ALA A 174 20.19 -1.64 0.21
N ASP A 175 20.75 -0.53 0.70
CA ASP A 175 21.48 0.44 -0.12
C ASP A 175 22.64 -0.23 -0.87
N LYS A 176 23.41 -1.09 -0.19
CA LYS A 176 24.50 -1.86 -0.81
C LYS A 176 23.99 -2.68 -2.00
N VAL A 177 22.89 -3.43 -1.84
CA VAL A 177 22.30 -4.24 -2.90
C VAL A 177 21.92 -3.36 -4.09
N TYR A 178 21.23 -2.24 -3.86
CA TYR A 178 20.81 -1.37 -4.95
C TYR A 178 21.99 -0.67 -5.65
N LEU A 179 23.02 -0.26 -4.90
CA LEU A 179 24.24 0.32 -5.49
C LEU A 179 24.98 -0.70 -6.36
N GLU A 180 25.08 -1.97 -5.93
CA GLU A 180 25.66 -3.04 -6.73
C GLU A 180 24.87 -3.28 -8.03
N LEU A 181 23.53 -3.27 -7.99
CA LEU A 181 22.67 -3.38 -9.16
C LEU A 181 22.83 -2.19 -10.12
N ILE A 182 22.96 -0.97 -9.60
CA ILE A 182 23.22 0.24 -10.39
C ILE A 182 24.56 0.10 -11.13
N GLN A 183 25.62 -0.33 -10.45
CA GLN A 183 26.94 -0.52 -11.07
C GLN A 183 26.92 -1.63 -12.13
N GLU A 184 26.22 -2.74 -11.86
CA GLU A 184 26.05 -3.80 -12.88
C GLU A 184 25.34 -3.27 -14.12
N ARG A 185 24.23 -2.50 -13.97
CA ARG A 185 23.48 -1.92 -15.10
C ARG A 185 24.28 -0.85 -15.86
N ARG A 186 25.15 -0.13 -15.17
CA ARG A 186 26.09 0.81 -15.82
C ARG A 186 27.07 0.10 -16.74
N ALA A 187 27.55 -1.07 -16.30
CA ALA A 187 28.45 -1.92 -17.11
C ALA A 187 27.71 -2.72 -18.19
N ARG A 188 26.48 -3.13 -17.92
CA ARG A 188 25.65 -3.99 -18.78
C ARG A 188 24.20 -3.52 -18.78
N PRO A 189 23.84 -2.49 -19.55
CA PRO A 189 22.47 -1.98 -19.63
C PRO A 189 21.48 -3.08 -20.05
N ARG A 190 20.27 -3.06 -19.46
CA ARG A 190 19.14 -3.93 -19.79
C ARG A 190 17.90 -3.09 -20.08
N ASP A 191 16.88 -3.70 -20.67
CA ASP A 191 15.57 -3.06 -20.81
C ASP A 191 14.76 -3.21 -19.51
N ASP A 192 15.17 -2.46 -18.46
CA ASP A 192 14.56 -2.45 -17.15
C ASP A 192 14.45 -1.03 -16.57
N VAL A 193 13.78 -0.90 -15.43
CA VAL A 193 13.56 0.38 -14.77
C VAL A 193 14.86 0.98 -14.23
N ILE A 194 15.81 0.13 -13.81
CA ILE A 194 17.12 0.60 -13.32
C ILE A 194 17.81 1.36 -14.43
N THR A 195 17.99 0.72 -15.59
CA THR A 195 18.64 1.34 -16.77
C THR A 195 17.90 2.59 -17.24
N LEU A 196 16.56 2.55 -17.24
CA LEU A 196 15.74 3.68 -17.67
C LEU A 196 15.96 4.90 -16.76
N LEU A 197 15.84 4.74 -15.45
CA LEU A 197 15.97 5.85 -14.51
C LEU A 197 17.40 6.41 -14.46
N MET A 198 18.42 5.56 -14.54
CA MET A 198 19.83 5.99 -14.61
C MET A 198 20.11 6.93 -15.80
N ASN A 199 19.38 6.75 -16.91
CA ASN A 199 19.58 7.51 -18.13
C ASN A 199 18.57 8.64 -18.31
N THR A 200 17.57 8.76 -17.43
CA THR A 200 16.54 9.80 -17.54
C THR A 200 17.08 11.13 -17.05
N GLU A 201 16.99 12.14 -17.91
CA GLU A 201 17.28 13.54 -17.62
C GLU A 201 15.98 14.33 -17.51
N LEU A 202 15.91 15.23 -16.55
CA LEU A 202 14.85 16.21 -16.43
C LEU A 202 15.42 17.57 -15.98
N GLU A 203 14.83 18.60 -16.54
CA GLU A 203 15.02 19.98 -16.07
C GLU A 203 14.26 20.18 -14.76
N ASP A 204 14.95 20.79 -13.79
CA ASP A 204 14.32 21.19 -12.52
C ASP A 204 13.67 22.57 -12.61
N ASP A 205 13.09 23.03 -11.51
CA ASP A 205 12.40 24.33 -11.47
C ASP A 205 13.37 25.53 -11.61
N GLU A 206 14.69 25.32 -11.52
CA GLU A 206 15.75 26.30 -11.72
C GLU A 206 16.31 26.30 -13.16
N GLY A 207 15.80 25.41 -14.02
CA GLY A 207 16.25 25.25 -15.40
C GLY A 207 17.52 24.41 -15.56
N VAL A 208 17.91 23.66 -14.52
CA VAL A 208 19.07 22.78 -14.55
C VAL A 208 18.66 21.37 -14.96
N VAL A 209 19.23 20.89 -16.06
CA VAL A 209 19.03 19.49 -16.50
C VAL A 209 19.98 18.59 -15.73
N ARG A 210 19.42 17.61 -14.98
CA ARG A 210 20.22 16.65 -14.23
C ARG A 210 19.60 15.25 -14.23
N LYS A 211 20.41 14.25 -13.86
CA LYS A 211 20.00 12.86 -13.55
C LYS A 211 19.97 12.67 -12.06
N LEU A 212 19.33 11.55 -11.63
CA LEU A 212 19.48 11.08 -10.26
C LEU A 212 20.92 10.63 -10.01
N THR A 213 21.45 10.95 -8.83
CA THR A 213 22.70 10.38 -8.32
C THR A 213 22.49 8.89 -7.97
N ASP A 214 23.59 8.14 -7.73
CA ASP A 214 23.50 6.73 -7.36
C ASP A 214 22.74 6.53 -6.03
N ASP A 215 22.94 7.43 -5.06
CA ASP A 215 22.23 7.40 -3.77
C ASP A 215 20.72 7.72 -3.95
N GLU A 216 20.37 8.70 -4.78
CA GLU A 216 18.99 9.00 -5.11
C GLU A 216 18.32 7.85 -5.86
N LEU A 217 19.03 7.16 -6.76
CA LEU A 217 18.56 5.95 -7.45
C LEU A 217 18.32 4.81 -6.46
N ALA A 218 19.28 4.51 -5.56
CA ALA A 218 19.14 3.46 -4.55
C ALA A 218 17.92 3.73 -3.66
N ASN A 219 17.72 4.97 -3.20
CA ASN A 219 16.55 5.37 -2.43
C ASN A 219 15.24 5.18 -3.23
N ARG A 220 15.22 5.52 -4.54
CA ARG A 220 14.05 5.28 -5.39
C ARG A 220 13.73 3.80 -5.52
N PHE A 221 14.74 2.95 -5.78
CA PHE A 221 14.50 1.51 -5.93
C PHE A 221 14.05 0.87 -4.62
N MET A 222 14.64 1.24 -3.49
CA MET A 222 14.20 0.79 -2.18
C MET A 222 12.74 1.19 -1.89
N GLU A 223 12.39 2.45 -2.15
CA GLU A 223 11.03 2.96 -1.96
C GLU A 223 10.01 2.24 -2.86
N LEU A 224 10.33 2.08 -4.15
CA LEU A 224 9.47 1.41 -5.13
C LEU A 224 9.29 -0.08 -4.79
N ALA A 225 10.37 -0.76 -4.40
CA ALA A 225 10.30 -2.17 -4.02
C ALA A 225 9.47 -2.35 -2.73
N THR A 226 9.69 -1.51 -1.70
CA THR A 226 8.96 -1.59 -0.43
C THR A 226 7.48 -1.25 -0.62
N ALA A 227 7.17 -0.10 -1.22
CA ALA A 227 5.79 0.35 -1.40
C ALA A 227 5.02 -0.52 -2.39
N GLY A 228 5.72 -1.08 -3.39
CA GLY A 228 5.11 -1.86 -4.47
C GLY A 228 4.66 -3.25 -4.07
N HIS A 229 5.17 -3.83 -2.98
CA HIS A 229 4.73 -5.18 -2.58
C HIS A 229 3.91 -5.22 -1.30
N GLU A 230 4.30 -4.48 -0.26
CA GLU A 230 3.70 -4.60 1.07
C GLU A 230 2.21 -4.27 1.12
N THR A 231 1.78 -3.24 0.41
CA THR A 231 0.37 -2.82 0.41
C THR A 231 -0.53 -3.82 -0.33
N VAL A 232 -0.10 -4.33 -1.48
CA VAL A 232 -0.83 -5.35 -2.24
C VAL A 232 -0.87 -6.67 -1.48
N ALA A 233 0.24 -7.05 -0.83
CA ALA A 233 0.32 -8.23 0.04
C ALA A 233 -0.66 -8.19 1.23
N LYS A 234 -1.14 -7.02 1.62
CA LYS A 234 -2.19 -6.85 2.65
C LYS A 234 -3.58 -6.73 2.01
N ALA A 235 -3.70 -6.08 0.85
CA ALA A 235 -4.99 -5.90 0.18
C ALA A 235 -5.62 -7.24 -0.26
N ILE A 236 -4.82 -8.18 -0.78
CA ILE A 236 -5.32 -9.48 -1.24
C ILE A 236 -5.93 -10.29 -0.07
N PRO A 237 -5.25 -10.50 1.08
CA PRO A 237 -5.86 -11.16 2.23
C PRO A 237 -7.06 -10.41 2.81
N ASN A 238 -7.02 -9.07 2.88
CA ASN A 238 -8.15 -8.27 3.34
C ASN A 238 -9.39 -8.53 2.46
N GLY A 239 -9.21 -8.57 1.14
CA GLY A 239 -10.27 -8.90 0.19
C GLY A 239 -10.79 -10.33 0.33
N ALA A 240 -9.90 -11.31 0.52
CA ALA A 240 -10.30 -12.71 0.75
C ALA A 240 -11.11 -12.86 2.03
N MET A 241 -10.71 -12.20 3.12
CA MET A 241 -11.46 -12.18 4.38
C MET A 241 -12.82 -11.46 4.22
N ALA A 242 -12.88 -10.37 3.45
CA ALA A 242 -14.15 -9.69 3.15
C ALA A 242 -15.11 -10.63 2.38
N LEU A 243 -14.64 -11.28 1.32
CA LEU A 243 -15.45 -12.24 0.56
C LEU A 243 -15.89 -13.45 1.38
N ASN A 244 -15.08 -13.89 2.35
CA ASN A 244 -15.48 -14.93 3.31
C ASN A 244 -16.58 -14.45 4.26
N ARG A 245 -16.48 -13.20 4.75
CA ARG A 245 -17.47 -12.59 5.65
C ARG A 245 -18.79 -12.26 4.93
N PHE A 246 -18.74 -11.99 3.63
CA PHE A 246 -19.91 -11.61 2.81
C PHE A 246 -20.13 -12.62 1.67
N PRO A 247 -20.60 -13.85 1.95
CA PRO A 247 -20.71 -14.93 0.95
C PRO A 247 -21.66 -14.60 -0.19
N ALA A 248 -22.68 -13.76 0.02
CA ALA A 248 -23.56 -13.28 -1.05
C ALA A 248 -22.81 -12.44 -2.09
N GLU A 249 -21.87 -11.61 -1.65
CA GLU A 249 -21.03 -10.80 -2.54
C GLU A 249 -20.04 -11.67 -3.33
N ARG A 250 -19.47 -12.70 -2.67
CA ARG A 250 -18.66 -13.69 -3.35
C ARG A 250 -19.45 -14.44 -4.43
N ALA A 251 -20.70 -14.83 -4.13
CA ALA A 251 -21.58 -15.52 -5.09
C ALA A 251 -21.85 -14.66 -6.34
N LYS A 252 -21.95 -13.33 -6.22
CA LYS A 252 -22.06 -12.42 -7.36
C LYS A 252 -20.84 -12.49 -8.28
N LEU A 253 -19.62 -12.55 -7.69
CA LEU A 253 -18.37 -12.64 -8.46
C LEU A 253 -18.19 -14.00 -9.14
N LEU A 254 -18.67 -15.08 -8.51
CA LEU A 254 -18.71 -16.41 -9.11
C LEU A 254 -19.68 -16.47 -10.30
N ALA A 255 -20.83 -15.82 -10.18
CA ALA A 255 -21.83 -15.76 -11.25
C ALA A 255 -21.42 -14.83 -12.39
N ASP A 256 -20.72 -13.73 -12.09
CA ASP A 256 -20.28 -12.73 -13.05
C ASP A 256 -18.88 -12.19 -12.72
N PRO A 257 -17.81 -12.84 -13.21
CA PRO A 257 -16.44 -12.39 -13.00
C PRO A 257 -16.09 -11.01 -13.57
N SER A 258 -16.93 -10.46 -14.47
CA SER A 258 -16.73 -9.10 -14.99
C SER A 258 -16.85 -8.01 -13.92
N LYS A 259 -17.43 -8.33 -12.75
CA LYS A 259 -17.54 -7.47 -11.57
C LYS A 259 -16.23 -7.39 -10.75
N ILE A 260 -15.26 -8.26 -10.98
CA ILE A 260 -14.00 -8.28 -10.21
C ILE A 260 -13.28 -6.93 -10.23
N PRO A 261 -13.15 -6.19 -11.34
CA PRO A 261 -12.52 -4.86 -11.30
C PRO A 261 -13.20 -3.90 -10.32
N ASN A 262 -14.54 -3.89 -10.24
CA ASN A 262 -15.27 -3.06 -9.28
C ASN A 262 -15.11 -3.59 -7.84
N ALA A 263 -15.11 -4.91 -7.67
CA ALA A 263 -14.84 -5.53 -6.36
C ALA A 263 -13.46 -5.16 -5.81
N VAL A 264 -12.44 -4.96 -6.66
CA VAL A 264 -11.11 -4.47 -6.24
C VAL A 264 -11.20 -3.09 -5.61
N GLU A 265 -11.96 -2.16 -6.20
CA GLU A 265 -12.17 -0.84 -5.62
C GLU A 265 -12.90 -0.94 -4.26
N GLU A 266 -13.89 -1.82 -4.16
CA GLU A 266 -14.62 -2.04 -2.90
C GLU A 266 -13.75 -2.71 -1.82
N ILE A 267 -12.89 -3.65 -2.18
CA ILE A 267 -11.88 -4.24 -1.26
C ILE A 267 -11.00 -3.13 -0.67
N LEU A 268 -10.46 -2.28 -1.53
CA LEU A 268 -9.57 -1.19 -1.14
C LEU A 268 -10.29 -0.09 -0.34
N ARG A 269 -11.57 0.15 -0.62
CA ARG A 269 -12.39 1.06 0.19
C ARG A 269 -12.73 0.44 1.55
N PHE A 270 -13.19 -0.81 1.56
CA PHE A 270 -13.72 -1.47 2.75
C PHE A 270 -12.66 -1.75 3.80
N ASP A 271 -11.48 -2.22 3.39
CA ASP A 271 -10.35 -2.46 4.29
C ASP A 271 -9.02 -2.08 3.61
N PRO A 272 -8.73 -0.74 3.47
CA PRO A 272 -7.53 -0.29 2.81
C PRO A 272 -6.28 -0.76 3.56
N PRO A 273 -5.24 -1.26 2.85
CA PRO A 273 -3.99 -1.62 3.51
C PRO A 273 -3.29 -0.41 4.14
N SER A 274 -3.32 0.76 3.49
CA SER A 274 -2.78 2.01 4.05
C SER A 274 -3.86 2.71 4.87
N GLN A 275 -3.75 2.63 6.19
CA GLN A 275 -4.77 3.10 7.14
C GLN A 275 -4.65 4.58 7.47
N LEU A 276 -3.43 5.09 7.47
CA LEU A 276 -3.15 6.48 7.81
C LEU A 276 -1.92 7.00 7.06
N GLN A 277 -1.85 8.32 6.88
CA GLN A 277 -0.67 9.00 6.34
C GLN A 277 -0.32 10.20 7.22
N GLY A 278 0.92 10.23 7.72
CA GLY A 278 1.43 11.33 8.51
C GLY A 278 1.70 12.58 7.66
N ARG A 279 1.46 13.72 8.26
CA ARG A 279 1.84 15.05 7.77
C ARG A 279 2.40 15.88 8.92
N THR A 280 3.06 16.99 8.57
CA THR A 280 3.50 17.99 9.55
C THR A 280 2.86 19.32 9.18
N THR A 281 2.25 20.01 10.14
CA THR A 281 1.65 21.33 9.89
C THR A 281 2.72 22.40 9.69
N ALA A 282 2.64 23.15 8.59
CA ALA A 282 3.56 24.27 8.34
C ALA A 282 3.21 25.52 9.19
N ARG A 283 1.94 25.67 9.54
CA ARG A 283 1.40 26.76 10.37
C ARG A 283 0.19 26.24 11.16
N GLU A 284 -0.25 27.05 12.10
CA GLU A 284 -1.47 26.77 12.86
C GLU A 284 -2.69 26.67 11.93
N VAL A 285 -3.61 25.77 12.26
CA VAL A 285 -4.88 25.57 11.54
C VAL A 285 -6.01 25.31 12.53
N GLU A 286 -7.14 25.98 12.30
CA GLU A 286 -8.35 25.77 13.08
C GLU A 286 -9.35 24.89 12.30
N MET A 287 -9.83 23.82 12.95
CA MET A 287 -10.84 22.91 12.42
C MET A 287 -11.80 22.51 13.55
N TYR A 288 -13.12 22.64 13.33
CA TYR A 288 -14.16 22.27 14.30
C TYR A 288 -14.00 22.94 15.68
N GLY A 289 -13.47 24.18 15.73
CA GLY A 289 -13.17 24.88 16.98
C GLY A 289 -11.97 24.32 17.75
N VAL A 290 -11.16 23.47 17.10
CA VAL A 290 -9.93 22.91 17.64
C VAL A 290 -8.75 23.51 16.89
N THR A 291 -7.78 24.07 17.61
CA THR A 291 -6.55 24.61 17.05
C THR A 291 -5.46 23.57 17.01
N ILE A 292 -5.00 23.21 15.81
CA ILE A 292 -3.82 22.37 15.58
C ILE A 292 -2.62 23.27 15.45
N PRO A 293 -1.59 23.19 16.32
CA PRO A 293 -0.43 24.06 16.25
C PRO A 293 0.43 23.85 14.98
N ALA A 294 1.34 24.78 14.72
CA ALA A 294 2.38 24.61 13.72
C ALA A 294 3.44 23.58 14.16
N GLY A 295 4.03 22.86 13.21
CA GLY A 295 5.15 21.94 13.45
C GLY A 295 4.76 20.60 14.12
N VAL A 296 3.47 20.29 14.25
CA VAL A 296 3.01 19.06 14.88
C VAL A 296 2.65 17.98 13.85
N ARG A 297 2.69 16.71 14.32
CA ARG A 297 2.29 15.56 13.49
C ARG A 297 0.76 15.48 13.41
N VAL A 298 0.26 15.29 12.18
CA VAL A 298 -1.16 15.08 11.89
C VAL A 298 -1.33 13.82 11.07
N MET A 299 -2.12 12.88 11.57
CA MET A 299 -2.47 11.64 10.88
C MET A 299 -3.76 11.81 10.08
N LEU A 300 -3.67 11.68 8.76
CA LEU A 300 -4.83 11.60 7.89
C LEU A 300 -5.33 10.17 7.91
N LEU A 301 -6.45 9.91 8.58
CA LEU A 301 -6.97 8.56 8.81
C LEU A 301 -7.76 8.07 7.60
N THR A 302 -7.07 7.54 6.60
CA THR A 302 -7.66 6.98 5.38
C THR A 302 -8.67 5.87 5.69
N GLY A 303 -8.32 4.94 6.61
CA GLY A 303 -9.22 3.86 7.00
C GLY A 303 -10.53 4.36 7.65
N ALA A 304 -10.48 5.48 8.36
CA ALA A 304 -11.67 6.14 8.89
C ALA A 304 -12.48 6.80 7.75
N ALA A 305 -11.81 7.53 6.88
CA ALA A 305 -12.43 8.31 5.80
C ALA A 305 -13.11 7.43 4.75
N THR A 306 -12.56 6.24 4.45
CA THR A 306 -13.17 5.30 3.50
C THR A 306 -14.46 4.65 4.02
N ARG A 307 -14.76 4.82 5.30
CA ARG A 307 -16.02 4.38 5.91
C ARG A 307 -16.84 5.54 6.51
N ASP A 308 -16.65 6.75 6.01
CA ASP A 308 -17.43 7.91 6.44
C ASP A 308 -18.86 7.84 5.84
N GLU A 309 -19.86 7.74 6.72
CA GLU A 309 -21.29 7.71 6.40
C GLU A 309 -21.81 9.01 5.79
N ARG A 310 -21.04 10.11 5.90
CA ARG A 310 -21.34 11.39 5.23
C ARG A 310 -21.02 11.34 3.74
N ARG A 311 -20.23 10.34 3.32
CA ARG A 311 -19.78 10.17 1.93
C ARG A 311 -20.30 8.88 1.30
N PHE A 312 -20.36 7.79 2.07
CA PHE A 312 -20.72 6.46 1.58
C PHE A 312 -22.03 5.99 2.22
N ASP A 313 -23.00 5.59 1.40
CA ASP A 313 -24.16 4.88 1.92
C ASP A 313 -23.75 3.51 2.44
N ARG A 314 -24.26 3.11 3.62
CA ARG A 314 -23.94 1.84 4.30
C ARG A 314 -22.45 1.49 4.24
N PRO A 315 -21.55 2.34 4.78
CA PRO A 315 -20.10 2.22 4.60
C PRO A 315 -19.52 0.93 5.17
N ASP A 316 -20.17 0.33 6.18
CA ASP A 316 -19.76 -0.91 6.83
C ASP A 316 -20.28 -2.18 6.14
N VAL A 317 -20.98 -2.04 5.03
CA VAL A 317 -21.40 -3.14 4.16
C VAL A 317 -20.41 -3.25 2.99
N PHE A 318 -19.84 -4.44 2.81
CA PHE A 318 -19.07 -4.76 1.62
C PHE A 318 -20.03 -5.07 0.47
N ASP A 319 -19.94 -4.35 -0.62
CA ASP A 319 -20.88 -4.41 -1.74
C ASP A 319 -20.11 -4.31 -3.07
N VAL A 320 -19.95 -5.44 -3.76
CA VAL A 320 -19.21 -5.50 -5.04
C VAL A 320 -19.88 -4.75 -6.19
N ASP A 321 -21.14 -4.36 -6.02
CA ASP A 321 -21.89 -3.54 -6.97
C ASP A 321 -21.91 -2.04 -6.58
N ARG A 322 -21.20 -1.67 -5.51
CA ARG A 322 -21.13 -0.27 -5.08
C ARG A 322 -20.68 0.63 -6.24
N ASP A 323 -21.35 1.77 -6.39
CA ASP A 323 -20.85 2.84 -7.25
C ASP A 323 -19.56 3.42 -6.63
N ASN A 324 -18.44 3.12 -7.24
CA ASN A 324 -17.11 3.55 -6.83
C ASN A 324 -16.61 4.75 -7.66
N ASP A 325 -17.51 5.52 -8.30
CA ASP A 325 -17.18 6.77 -9.01
C ASP A 325 -16.86 7.91 -8.02
N VAL A 326 -15.90 7.64 -7.13
CA VAL A 326 -15.42 8.55 -6.10
C VAL A 326 -13.91 8.65 -6.13
N VAL A 327 -13.39 9.72 -5.54
CA VAL A 327 -11.95 9.86 -5.32
C VAL A 327 -11.45 8.69 -4.48
N SER A 328 -10.59 7.86 -5.09
CA SER A 328 -10.00 6.67 -4.48
C SER A 328 -8.95 7.06 -3.44
N ILE A 329 -9.35 7.63 -2.29
CA ILE A 329 -8.41 8.15 -1.26
C ILE A 329 -7.56 7.07 -0.60
N TYR A 330 -7.94 5.81 -0.76
CA TYR A 330 -7.10 4.67 -0.34
C TYR A 330 -5.80 4.54 -1.14
N PHE A 331 -5.67 5.27 -2.25
CA PHE A 331 -4.42 5.50 -2.98
C PHE A 331 -3.79 6.87 -2.67
N GLY A 332 -4.24 7.55 -1.62
CA GLY A 332 -3.90 8.94 -1.36
C GLY A 332 -4.53 9.90 -2.38
N TYR A 333 -4.33 11.20 -2.18
CA TYR A 333 -4.80 12.24 -3.08
C TYR A 333 -3.77 13.36 -3.21
N GLY A 334 -3.97 14.30 -4.16
CA GLY A 334 -3.03 15.40 -4.39
C GLY A 334 -1.70 14.95 -5.00
N ILE A 335 -0.65 15.67 -4.69
CA ILE A 335 0.68 15.45 -5.28
C ILE A 335 1.28 14.08 -4.93
N HIS A 336 0.96 13.53 -3.75
CA HIS A 336 1.41 12.21 -3.30
C HIS A 336 0.47 11.05 -3.69
N ARG A 337 -0.47 11.24 -4.63
CA ARG A 337 -1.27 10.14 -5.12
C ARG A 337 -0.37 9.00 -5.60
N CYS A 338 -0.74 7.77 -5.22
CA CYS A 338 0.04 6.56 -5.46
C CYS A 338 0.49 6.43 -6.93
N LEU A 339 1.78 6.21 -7.15
CA LEU A 339 2.37 5.96 -8.47
C LEU A 339 1.99 4.58 -9.01
N GLY A 340 1.92 3.59 -8.12
CA GLY A 340 1.64 2.19 -8.44
C GLY A 340 0.15 1.85 -8.61
N ILE A 341 -0.76 2.82 -8.66
CA ILE A 341 -2.21 2.60 -8.69
C ILE A 341 -2.67 1.62 -9.79
N HIS A 342 -2.07 1.69 -10.98
CA HIS A 342 -2.43 0.80 -12.10
C HIS A 342 -1.89 -0.61 -11.88
N LEU A 343 -0.68 -0.74 -11.34
CA LEU A 343 -0.07 -2.03 -11.03
C LEU A 343 -0.81 -2.74 -9.89
N ALA A 344 -1.09 -2.03 -8.79
CA ALA A 344 -1.80 -2.59 -7.65
C ALA A 344 -3.20 -3.11 -8.05
N ARG A 345 -3.95 -2.32 -8.83
CA ARG A 345 -5.24 -2.75 -9.38
C ARG A 345 -5.13 -3.99 -10.27
N LEU A 346 -4.11 -4.04 -11.12
CA LEU A 346 -3.84 -5.18 -11.97
C LEU A 346 -3.57 -6.44 -11.14
N GLU A 347 -2.68 -6.38 -10.19
CA GLU A 347 -2.28 -7.51 -9.36
C GLU A 347 -3.46 -8.06 -8.53
N ILE A 348 -4.19 -7.18 -7.83
CA ILE A 348 -5.35 -7.58 -7.03
C ILE A 348 -6.43 -8.19 -7.94
N ARG A 349 -6.70 -7.56 -9.08
CA ARG A 349 -7.67 -8.07 -10.07
C ARG A 349 -7.30 -9.46 -10.56
N VAL A 350 -6.07 -9.66 -11.01
CA VAL A 350 -5.59 -10.95 -11.51
C VAL A 350 -5.63 -12.01 -10.41
N ALA A 351 -5.20 -11.67 -9.19
CA ALA A 351 -5.26 -12.59 -8.05
C ALA A 351 -6.68 -13.12 -7.81
N PHE A 352 -7.69 -12.24 -7.79
CA PHE A 352 -9.07 -12.67 -7.59
C PHE A 352 -9.67 -13.35 -8.83
N GLN A 353 -9.27 -12.97 -10.04
CA GLN A 353 -9.68 -13.70 -11.25
C GLN A 353 -9.19 -15.14 -11.23
N GLU A 354 -7.92 -15.37 -10.86
CA GLU A 354 -7.35 -16.72 -10.78
C GLU A 354 -7.95 -17.52 -9.60
N LEU A 355 -8.10 -16.90 -8.42
CA LEU A 355 -8.72 -17.56 -7.27
C LEU A 355 -10.17 -17.96 -7.54
N ILE A 356 -11.00 -17.02 -7.97
CA ILE A 356 -12.44 -17.24 -8.20
C ILE A 356 -12.65 -18.16 -9.40
N GLY A 357 -11.91 -17.95 -10.48
CA GLY A 357 -12.08 -18.74 -11.71
C GLY A 357 -11.60 -20.17 -11.61
N ARG A 358 -10.49 -20.40 -10.91
CA ARG A 358 -9.87 -21.73 -10.83
C ARG A 358 -10.25 -22.50 -9.56
N PHE A 359 -10.51 -21.81 -8.45
CA PHE A 359 -10.77 -22.37 -7.14
C PHE A 359 -12.03 -21.73 -6.52
N PRO A 360 -13.22 -21.93 -7.11
CA PRO A 360 -14.45 -21.27 -6.67
C PRO A 360 -14.83 -21.58 -5.22
N SER A 361 -14.33 -22.68 -4.67
CA SER A 361 -14.53 -23.10 -3.29
C SER A 361 -13.35 -22.85 -2.36
N PHE A 362 -12.39 -21.97 -2.74
CA PHE A 362 -11.32 -21.60 -1.81
C PHE A 362 -11.87 -21.02 -0.50
N GLU A 363 -11.21 -21.32 0.60
CA GLU A 363 -11.59 -20.83 1.92
C GLU A 363 -10.39 -20.20 2.61
N VAL A 364 -10.66 -19.17 3.39
CA VAL A 364 -9.71 -18.58 4.34
C VAL A 364 -10.27 -18.67 5.74
N TYR A 365 -9.40 -18.75 6.74
CA TYR A 365 -9.80 -18.95 8.15
C TYR A 365 -9.43 -17.72 9.01
N PRO A 366 -10.23 -16.61 8.99
CA PRO A 366 -9.92 -15.36 9.66
C PRO A 366 -9.75 -15.50 11.17
N ASP A 367 -10.47 -16.42 11.82
CA ASP A 367 -10.38 -16.67 13.27
C ASP A 367 -9.02 -17.24 13.69
N ARG A 368 -8.25 -17.76 12.75
CA ARG A 368 -6.90 -18.30 12.93
C ARG A 368 -5.80 -17.37 12.39
N ALA A 369 -6.20 -16.22 11.83
CA ALA A 369 -5.27 -15.25 11.31
C ALA A 369 -4.44 -14.63 12.45
N THR A 370 -3.16 -14.38 12.19
CA THR A 370 -2.32 -13.58 13.08
C THR A 370 -2.14 -12.17 12.53
N ARG A 371 -1.86 -11.22 13.41
CA ARG A 371 -1.58 -9.83 13.04
C ARG A 371 -0.32 -9.34 13.72
N LYS A 372 0.32 -8.36 13.12
CA LYS A 372 1.41 -7.58 13.73
C LYS A 372 1.02 -6.12 13.77
N VAL A 373 1.54 -5.41 14.74
CA VAL A 373 1.41 -3.96 14.78
C VAL A 373 2.37 -3.37 13.76
N LEU A 374 1.84 -2.63 12.81
CA LEU A 374 2.57 -1.98 11.74
C LEU A 374 2.39 -0.46 11.83
N SER A 375 3.29 0.30 11.22
CA SER A 375 3.32 1.77 11.36
C SER A 375 2.08 2.49 10.80
N ASN A 376 1.79 2.26 9.52
CA ASN A 376 0.74 2.96 8.77
C ASN A 376 -0.07 2.03 7.86
N VAL A 377 0.33 0.76 7.78
CA VAL A 377 -0.36 -0.27 7.00
C VAL A 377 -1.05 -1.29 7.90
N ARG A 378 -2.07 -1.97 7.40
CA ARG A 378 -2.85 -2.97 8.12
C ARG A 378 -3.14 -4.18 7.24
N GLY A 379 -2.98 -5.37 7.82
CA GLY A 379 -3.31 -6.63 7.19
C GLY A 379 -2.96 -7.81 8.09
N ALA A 380 -3.29 -9.03 7.67
CA ALA A 380 -2.85 -10.23 8.34
C ALA A 380 -1.34 -10.42 8.18
N ALA A 381 -0.69 -10.98 9.20
CA ALA A 381 0.69 -11.46 9.15
C ALA A 381 0.76 -12.92 8.67
N SER A 382 -0.29 -13.70 9.00
CA SER A 382 -0.52 -15.06 8.53
C SER A 382 -2.03 -15.29 8.42
N LEU A 383 -2.47 -16.03 7.43
CA LEU A 383 -3.88 -16.37 7.21
C LEU A 383 -3.96 -17.79 6.65
N PRO A 384 -4.33 -18.79 7.48
CA PRO A 384 -4.54 -20.14 6.98
C PRO A 384 -5.65 -20.18 5.92
N ALA A 385 -5.44 -20.97 4.87
CA ALA A 385 -6.37 -21.12 3.77
C ALA A 385 -6.29 -22.52 3.16
N THR A 386 -7.34 -22.89 2.42
CA THR A 386 -7.36 -24.07 1.56
C THR A 386 -7.88 -23.69 0.18
N LEU A 387 -7.30 -24.29 -0.86
CA LEU A 387 -7.90 -24.30 -2.18
C LEU A 387 -8.87 -25.49 -2.24
N GLY A 388 -10.08 -25.25 -2.70
CA GLY A 388 -11.01 -26.34 -3.01
C GLY A 388 -10.67 -27.01 -4.34
N ALA A 389 -11.55 -27.93 -4.78
CA ALA A 389 -11.37 -28.60 -6.06
C ALA A 389 -11.21 -27.59 -7.21
N ARG A 390 -10.22 -27.86 -8.05
CA ARG A 390 -9.92 -27.01 -9.21
C ARG A 390 -11.03 -27.16 -10.27
N THR A 391 -11.60 -26.05 -10.70
CA THR A 391 -12.46 -26.07 -11.88
C THR A 391 -11.59 -26.30 -13.12
N PRO A 392 -11.93 -27.27 -14.01
CA PRO A 392 -11.24 -27.40 -15.27
C PRO A 392 -11.29 -26.08 -16.06
N VAL A 393 -10.13 -25.57 -16.44
CA VAL A 393 -10.06 -24.43 -17.36
C VAL A 393 -10.68 -24.89 -18.66
N LEU A 394 -11.87 -24.38 -19.00
CA LEU A 394 -12.42 -24.55 -20.33
C LEU A 394 -11.43 -23.87 -21.26
N ALA A 395 -10.76 -24.69 -22.10
CA ALA A 395 -9.87 -24.17 -23.12
C ALA A 395 -10.66 -23.18 -23.98
N ALA A 396 -10.21 -21.90 -23.99
CA ALA A 396 -10.76 -20.85 -24.80
C ALA A 396 -10.38 -21.02 -26.27
#